data_907ee345899ccd26ee4177d5f3d18e51
#
_entry.id   907ee345899ccd26ee4177d5f3d18e51
#
_cell.length_a   1.000
_cell.length_b   1.000
_cell.length_c   1.000
_cell.angle_alpha   90.00
_cell.angle_beta   90.00
_cell.angle_gamma   90.00
#
_symmetry.space_group_name_H-M   'P 1'
#
loop_
_entity.id
_entity.type
_entity.pdbx_description
1 polymer ?
#
loop_
_entity_poly.entity_id
_entity_poly.type
_entity_poly.pdbx_seq_one_letter_code
_entity_poly.pdbx_strand_id
1 'polypeptide(L)'
;MATLSDLNGRLNLRLRKSSAAIASKHADLCRAGAALPRLIVMSDSERLPDPVAIIDGLPSGTTIILRHYSEPNRRSMADRLVRACRPRRLRVLVAGDAQLAVAVGANGVHLPEHLVAAGSLRWRAWRRPDWLVTAAAHSHSAIVRAHRVSADAVLVSPVFPTISHSEAAPIGPLRFAAMCRASHLPVYALGGVTPELAFRLIGSGAVGIAGISGFYS
;
A
#
# COMPACT_ATOMS: atom_id res chain seq x y z
N MET A 1 -23.88 0.32 18.97
CA MET A 1 -22.60 -0.17 18.41
C MET A 1 -22.45 0.46 17.03
N ALA A 2 -21.37 1.21 16.77
CA ALA A 2 -21.12 1.78 15.44
C ALA A 2 -20.76 0.65 14.48
N THR A 3 -21.36 0.63 13.29
CA THR A 3 -21.05 -0.36 12.27
C THR A 3 -19.69 -0.10 11.64
N LEU A 4 -19.05 -1.12 11.08
CA LEU A 4 -17.78 -0.99 10.31
C LEU A 4 -17.90 0.04 9.19
N SER A 5 -19.07 0.20 8.59
CA SER A 5 -19.38 1.24 7.61
C SER A 5 -19.26 2.64 8.22
N ASP A 6 -19.69 2.84 9.47
CA ASP A 6 -19.61 4.13 10.16
C ASP A 6 -18.17 4.45 10.60
N LEU A 7 -17.39 3.44 11.01
CA LEU A 7 -15.98 3.60 11.37
C LEU A 7 -15.13 3.87 10.11
N ASN A 8 -15.37 3.15 9.02
CA ASN A 8 -14.74 3.43 7.74
C ASN A 8 -15.13 4.79 7.17
N GLY A 9 -16.39 5.21 7.33
CA GLY A 9 -16.87 6.53 6.95
C GLY A 9 -16.19 7.65 7.74
N ARG A 10 -16.05 7.50 9.06
CA ARG A 10 -15.39 8.46 9.94
C ARG A 10 -13.86 8.49 9.73
N LEU A 11 -13.23 7.34 9.56
CA LEU A 11 -11.82 7.22 9.20
C LEU A 11 -11.54 7.88 7.85
N ASN A 12 -12.36 7.59 6.84
CA ASN A 12 -12.27 8.21 5.51
C ASN A 12 -12.48 9.73 5.57
N LEU A 13 -13.41 10.24 6.36
CA LEU A 13 -13.70 11.67 6.45
C LEU A 13 -12.54 12.43 7.13
N ARG A 14 -11.96 11.88 8.20
CA ARG A 14 -10.83 12.51 8.91
C ARG A 14 -9.53 12.39 8.13
N LEU A 15 -9.28 11.24 7.50
CA LEU A 15 -8.14 11.06 6.58
C LEU A 15 -8.27 11.96 5.34
N ARG A 16 -9.48 12.19 4.83
CA ARG A 16 -9.72 13.16 3.73
C ARG A 16 -9.34 14.58 4.10
N LYS A 17 -9.69 15.05 5.30
CA LYS A 17 -9.35 16.41 5.77
C LYS A 17 -7.83 16.58 5.97
N SER A 18 -7.17 15.60 6.60
CA SER A 18 -5.71 15.64 6.81
C SER A 18 -4.92 15.50 5.51
N SER A 19 -5.39 14.69 4.57
CA SER A 19 -4.67 14.46 3.30
C SER A 19 -4.92 15.55 2.26
N ALA A 20 -5.96 16.38 2.39
CA ALA A 20 -6.12 17.55 1.50
C ALA A 20 -4.97 18.55 1.73
N ALA A 21 -4.54 18.74 2.99
CA ALA A 21 -3.38 19.57 3.31
C ALA A 21 -2.03 18.98 2.85
N ILE A 22 -1.94 17.65 2.74
CA ILE A 22 -0.75 16.92 2.27
C ILE A 22 -0.76 16.80 0.76
N ALA A 23 -1.93 16.65 0.14
CA ALA A 23 -2.08 16.54 -1.32
C ALA A 23 -1.45 17.72 -2.06
N SER A 24 -1.47 18.93 -1.49
CA SER A 24 -0.82 20.09 -2.11
C SER A 24 0.71 19.98 -2.17
N LYS A 25 1.35 19.26 -1.24
CA LYS A 25 2.81 19.10 -1.19
C LYS A 25 3.31 17.89 -2.00
N HIS A 26 2.44 16.91 -2.27
CA HIS A 26 2.78 15.66 -2.96
C HIS A 26 2.02 15.45 -4.28
N ALA A 27 1.07 16.32 -4.64
CA ALA A 27 0.34 16.24 -5.91
C ALA A 27 1.29 16.28 -7.12
N ASP A 28 2.35 17.10 -7.03
CA ASP A 28 3.38 17.23 -8.06
C ASP A 28 4.33 16.02 -8.16
N LEU A 29 4.26 15.08 -7.20
CA LEU A 29 5.12 13.89 -7.14
C LEU A 29 4.45 12.63 -7.71
N CYS A 30 3.15 12.66 -8.01
CA CYS A 30 2.43 11.55 -8.64
C CYS A 30 2.71 11.48 -10.14
N ARG A 31 3.79 10.77 -10.52
CA ARG A 31 4.15 10.55 -11.93
C ARG A 31 3.08 9.81 -12.73
N ALA A 32 2.20 9.05 -12.07
CA ALA A 32 1.17 8.26 -12.71
C ALA A 32 -0.09 9.05 -13.07
N GLY A 33 -0.20 10.35 -12.75
CA GLY A 33 -1.38 11.17 -13.01
C GLY A 33 -2.66 10.71 -12.29
N ALA A 34 -2.59 9.61 -11.54
CA ALA A 34 -3.72 9.01 -10.84
C ALA A 34 -3.67 9.35 -9.34
N ALA A 35 -4.82 9.65 -8.77
CA ALA A 35 -4.94 9.88 -7.33
C ALA A 35 -4.42 8.66 -6.53
N LEU A 36 -3.61 8.92 -5.50
CA LEU A 36 -3.13 7.88 -4.61
C LEU A 36 -4.28 7.26 -3.81
N PRO A 37 -4.31 5.92 -3.62
CA PRO A 37 -5.32 5.27 -2.80
C PRO A 37 -5.18 5.72 -1.34
N ARG A 38 -6.28 5.76 -0.61
CA ARG A 38 -6.24 6.05 0.82
C ARG A 38 -6.04 4.81 1.66
N LEU A 39 -6.45 3.69 1.11
CA LEU A 39 -6.36 2.37 1.72
C LEU A 39 -5.63 1.42 0.78
N ILE A 40 -4.66 0.72 1.32
CA ILE A 40 -3.97 -0.38 0.65
C ILE A 40 -4.17 -1.64 1.48
N VAL A 41 -4.69 -2.70 0.85
CA VAL A 41 -4.80 -4.02 1.47
C VAL A 41 -3.71 -4.91 0.88
N MET A 42 -2.95 -5.60 1.73
CA MET A 42 -1.95 -6.56 1.28
C MET A 42 -2.48 -7.96 1.47
N SER A 43 -2.44 -8.78 0.43
CA SER A 43 -2.78 -10.19 0.57
C SER A 43 -1.66 -10.96 1.28
N ASP A 44 -2.04 -12.07 1.90
CA ASP A 44 -1.12 -12.90 2.68
C ASP A 44 -1.63 -14.35 2.62
N SER A 45 -0.73 -15.30 2.39
CA SER A 45 -1.11 -16.72 2.20
C SER A 45 -1.81 -17.36 3.40
N GLU A 46 -1.56 -16.87 4.60
CA GLU A 46 -2.17 -17.40 5.83
C GLU A 46 -3.40 -16.61 6.26
N ARG A 47 -3.30 -15.26 6.29
CA ARG A 47 -4.33 -14.38 6.84
C ARG A 47 -5.36 -13.92 5.83
N LEU A 48 -5.01 -13.92 4.56
CA LEU A 48 -5.90 -13.59 3.44
C LEU A 48 -5.56 -14.49 2.24
N PRO A 49 -5.82 -15.81 2.36
CA PRO A 49 -5.46 -16.78 1.32
C PRO A 49 -6.23 -16.56 0.00
N ASP A 50 -7.47 -16.10 0.06
CA ASP A 50 -8.21 -15.67 -1.14
C ASP A 50 -8.55 -14.17 -1.06
N PRO A 51 -7.75 -13.30 -1.72
CA PRO A 51 -7.99 -11.87 -1.69
C PRO A 51 -9.26 -11.44 -2.44
N VAL A 52 -9.91 -12.32 -3.18
CA VAL A 52 -11.20 -12.04 -3.84
C VAL A 52 -12.34 -11.99 -2.81
N ALA A 53 -12.23 -12.75 -1.73
CA ALA A 53 -13.29 -12.86 -0.71
C ALA A 53 -13.65 -11.52 -0.01
N ILE A 54 -12.72 -10.56 0.00
CA ILE A 54 -12.92 -9.29 0.72
C ILE A 54 -13.35 -8.12 -0.17
N ILE A 55 -13.38 -8.32 -1.48
CA ILE A 55 -13.59 -7.22 -2.45
C ILE A 55 -14.89 -6.46 -2.20
N ASP A 56 -15.94 -7.19 -1.82
CA ASP A 56 -17.27 -6.59 -1.64
C ASP A 56 -17.35 -5.63 -0.45
N GLY A 57 -16.52 -5.84 0.57
CA GLY A 57 -16.42 -4.97 1.74
C GLY A 57 -15.48 -3.77 1.56
N LEU A 58 -14.74 -3.68 0.47
CA LEU A 58 -13.74 -2.63 0.29
C LEU A 58 -14.32 -1.35 -0.34
N PRO A 59 -13.95 -0.17 0.17
CA PRO A 59 -14.30 1.10 -0.45
C PRO A 59 -13.73 1.23 -1.86
N SER A 60 -14.47 1.85 -2.77
CA SER A 60 -13.97 2.19 -4.12
C SER A 60 -12.68 3.02 -4.02
N GLY A 61 -11.74 2.77 -4.93
CA GLY A 61 -10.42 3.40 -4.93
C GLY A 61 -9.38 2.72 -4.02
N THR A 62 -9.77 1.68 -3.25
CA THR A 62 -8.81 0.85 -2.52
C THR A 62 -7.87 0.13 -3.50
N THR A 63 -6.63 -0.04 -3.08
CA THR A 63 -5.63 -0.83 -3.81
C THR A 63 -5.33 -2.12 -3.07
N ILE A 64 -5.30 -3.24 -3.79
CA ILE A 64 -4.91 -4.55 -3.25
C ILE A 64 -3.53 -4.89 -3.80
N ILE A 65 -2.59 -5.23 -2.91
CA ILE A 65 -1.25 -5.73 -3.28
C ILE A 65 -1.26 -7.26 -3.15
N LEU A 66 -1.12 -7.95 -4.27
CA LEU A 66 -1.00 -9.40 -4.31
C LEU A 66 0.43 -9.84 -3.96
N ARG A 67 0.60 -10.40 -2.76
CA ARG A 67 1.92 -10.86 -2.27
C ARG A 67 2.20 -12.32 -2.57
N HIS A 68 1.34 -13.23 -2.36
CA HIS A 68 1.38 -14.70 -2.61
C HIS A 68 2.57 -15.18 -3.47
N TYR A 69 3.81 -14.98 -2.96
CA TYR A 69 5.04 -15.23 -3.75
C TYR A 69 5.24 -16.69 -4.11
N SER A 70 4.86 -17.60 -3.21
CA SER A 70 5.06 -19.05 -3.35
C SER A 70 3.83 -19.79 -3.87
N GLU A 71 2.78 -19.07 -4.30
CA GLU A 71 1.55 -19.67 -4.81
C GLU A 71 1.78 -20.28 -6.21
N PRO A 72 1.65 -21.60 -6.41
CA PRO A 72 1.84 -22.23 -7.70
C PRO A 72 0.94 -21.67 -8.79
N ASN A 73 -0.31 -21.36 -8.44
CA ASN A 73 -1.32 -20.80 -9.33
C ASN A 73 -1.40 -19.27 -9.27
N ARG A 74 -0.31 -18.60 -8.90
CA ARG A 74 -0.26 -17.14 -8.69
C ARG A 74 -0.81 -16.35 -9.88
N ARG A 75 -0.54 -16.79 -11.10
CA ARG A 75 -1.06 -16.15 -12.31
C ARG A 75 -2.59 -16.21 -12.38
N SER A 76 -3.18 -17.38 -12.14
CA SER A 76 -4.64 -17.56 -12.13
C SER A 76 -5.29 -16.75 -11.02
N MET A 77 -4.68 -16.73 -9.83
CA MET A 77 -5.12 -15.90 -8.70
C MET A 77 -5.08 -14.41 -9.05
N ALA A 78 -3.99 -13.93 -9.63
CA ALA A 78 -3.84 -12.54 -10.05
C ALA A 78 -4.89 -12.14 -11.10
N ASP A 79 -5.12 -12.98 -12.08
CA ASP A 79 -6.11 -12.75 -13.14
C ASP A 79 -7.55 -12.68 -12.58
N ARG A 80 -7.93 -13.64 -11.69
CA ARG A 80 -9.22 -13.61 -10.99
C ARG A 80 -9.37 -12.31 -10.18
N LEU A 81 -8.33 -11.93 -9.43
CA LEU A 81 -8.36 -10.74 -8.59
C LEU A 81 -8.54 -9.47 -9.44
N VAL A 82 -7.79 -9.32 -10.52
CA VAL A 82 -7.90 -8.16 -11.42
C VAL A 82 -9.30 -8.05 -12.02
N ARG A 83 -9.85 -9.18 -12.50
CA ARG A 83 -11.22 -9.19 -13.07
C ARG A 83 -12.28 -8.82 -12.04
N ALA A 84 -12.17 -9.32 -10.81
CA ALA A 84 -13.12 -9.03 -9.74
C ALA A 84 -13.02 -7.58 -9.23
N CYS A 85 -11.81 -6.99 -9.22
CA CYS A 85 -11.56 -5.64 -8.75
C CYS A 85 -12.05 -4.55 -9.74
N ARG A 86 -11.98 -4.82 -11.05
CA ARG A 86 -12.26 -3.83 -12.10
C ARG A 86 -13.66 -3.18 -12.00
N PRO A 87 -14.79 -3.93 -11.88
CA PRO A 87 -16.12 -3.33 -11.79
C PRO A 87 -16.33 -2.54 -10.49
N ARG A 88 -15.56 -2.84 -9.45
CA ARG A 88 -15.61 -2.14 -8.16
C ARG A 88 -14.70 -0.92 -8.08
N ARG A 89 -13.99 -0.59 -9.17
CA ARG A 89 -13.00 0.49 -9.22
C ARG A 89 -11.89 0.33 -8.16
N LEU A 90 -11.54 -0.92 -7.86
CA LEU A 90 -10.38 -1.26 -7.04
C LEU A 90 -9.17 -1.45 -7.94
N ARG A 91 -7.98 -1.18 -7.41
CA ARG A 91 -6.72 -1.39 -8.13
C ARG A 91 -6.02 -2.63 -7.60
N VAL A 92 -5.26 -3.27 -8.49
CA VAL A 92 -4.40 -4.41 -8.12
C VAL A 92 -2.97 -4.09 -8.47
N LEU A 93 -2.06 -4.24 -7.50
CA LEU A 93 -0.62 -4.24 -7.71
C LEU A 93 -0.10 -5.66 -7.50
N VAL A 94 0.84 -6.09 -8.33
CA VAL A 94 1.52 -7.37 -8.14
C VAL A 94 2.85 -7.13 -7.44
N ALA A 95 3.10 -7.84 -6.34
CA ALA A 95 4.34 -7.68 -5.61
C ALA A 95 5.48 -8.47 -6.27
N GLY A 96 6.61 -7.79 -6.54
CA GLY A 96 7.85 -8.37 -6.99
C GLY A 96 7.90 -8.88 -8.43
N ASP A 97 6.80 -8.80 -9.19
CA ASP A 97 6.72 -9.39 -10.53
C ASP A 97 5.99 -8.45 -11.52
N ALA A 98 6.77 -7.67 -12.24
CA ALA A 98 6.24 -6.73 -13.23
C ALA A 98 5.75 -7.44 -14.51
N GLN A 99 6.35 -8.57 -14.87
CA GLN A 99 5.92 -9.35 -16.03
C GLN A 99 4.53 -9.93 -15.79
N LEU A 100 4.29 -10.51 -14.62
CA LEU A 100 2.96 -10.96 -14.22
C LEU A 100 1.96 -9.82 -14.19
N ALA A 101 2.34 -8.65 -13.65
CA ALA A 101 1.45 -7.48 -13.60
C ALA A 101 0.98 -7.05 -15.01
N VAL A 102 1.89 -7.06 -16.01
CA VAL A 102 1.52 -6.83 -17.42
C VAL A 102 0.58 -7.90 -17.94
N ALA A 103 0.93 -9.17 -17.71
CA ALA A 103 0.21 -10.32 -18.26
C ALA A 103 -1.25 -10.39 -17.81
N VAL A 104 -1.56 -9.92 -16.57
CA VAL A 104 -2.93 -9.93 -16.02
C VAL A 104 -3.63 -8.57 -16.12
N GLY A 105 -2.97 -7.54 -16.65
CA GLY A 105 -3.52 -6.19 -16.74
C GLY A 105 -3.72 -5.52 -15.38
N ALA A 106 -2.80 -5.76 -14.43
CA ALA A 106 -2.78 -5.10 -13.14
C ALA A 106 -2.46 -3.60 -13.26
N ASN A 107 -2.80 -2.83 -12.23
CA ASN A 107 -2.63 -1.37 -12.19
C ASN A 107 -1.22 -0.93 -11.74
N GLY A 108 -0.29 -1.88 -11.56
CA GLY A 108 1.09 -1.58 -11.22
C GLY A 108 1.78 -2.68 -10.42
N VAL A 109 2.85 -2.29 -9.74
CA VAL A 109 3.70 -3.21 -8.97
C VAL A 109 4.00 -2.67 -7.59
N HIS A 110 4.21 -3.59 -6.66
CA HIS A 110 4.81 -3.31 -5.35
C HIS A 110 6.21 -3.91 -5.30
N LEU A 111 7.20 -3.09 -4.99
CA LEU A 111 8.60 -3.50 -4.92
C LEU A 111 8.96 -3.88 -3.47
N PRO A 112 9.22 -5.15 -3.16
CA PRO A 112 9.81 -5.55 -1.88
C PRO A 112 11.15 -4.84 -1.63
N GLU A 113 11.49 -4.56 -0.37
CA GLU A 113 12.69 -3.78 -0.05
C GLU A 113 13.98 -4.44 -0.59
N HIS A 114 14.08 -5.77 -0.59
CA HIS A 114 15.26 -6.46 -1.11
C HIS A 114 15.50 -6.20 -2.60
N LEU A 115 14.45 -6.06 -3.42
CA LEU A 115 14.60 -5.71 -4.83
C LEU A 115 15.03 -4.25 -5.01
N VAL A 116 14.55 -3.35 -4.15
CA VAL A 116 14.97 -1.95 -4.13
C VAL A 116 16.40 -1.82 -3.65
N ALA A 117 16.79 -2.56 -2.60
CA ALA A 117 18.15 -2.57 -2.06
C ALA A 117 19.19 -3.11 -3.04
N ALA A 118 18.83 -4.13 -3.81
CA ALA A 118 19.67 -4.68 -4.87
C ALA A 118 19.81 -3.76 -6.09
N GLY A 119 19.13 -2.60 -6.10
CA GLY A 119 19.13 -1.67 -7.23
C GLY A 119 18.52 -2.26 -8.51
N SER A 120 17.72 -3.31 -8.38
CA SER A 120 17.10 -3.98 -9.53
C SER A 120 16.14 -3.04 -10.25
N LEU A 121 16.47 -2.68 -11.49
CA LEU A 121 15.63 -1.86 -12.37
C LEU A 121 14.92 -2.70 -13.46
N ARG A 122 15.04 -4.02 -13.41
CA ARG A 122 14.47 -4.93 -14.42
C ARG A 122 12.97 -4.75 -14.61
N TRP A 123 12.25 -4.40 -13.53
CA TRP A 123 10.82 -4.11 -13.57
C TRP A 123 10.48 -2.91 -14.46
N ARG A 124 11.41 -1.96 -14.66
CA ARG A 124 11.20 -0.76 -15.49
C ARG A 124 10.93 -1.09 -16.95
N ALA A 125 11.49 -2.17 -17.48
CA ALA A 125 11.23 -2.63 -18.84
C ALA A 125 9.74 -2.96 -19.08
N TRP A 126 8.99 -3.22 -18.02
CA TRP A 126 7.56 -3.58 -18.06
C TRP A 126 6.66 -2.43 -17.61
N ARG A 127 7.23 -1.31 -17.11
CA ARG A 127 6.45 -0.19 -16.57
C ARG A 127 5.57 0.43 -17.64
N ARG A 128 4.30 0.62 -17.29
CA ARG A 128 3.34 1.40 -18.07
C ARG A 128 3.17 2.80 -17.47
N PRO A 129 2.82 3.82 -18.29
CA PRO A 129 2.66 5.20 -17.80
C PRO A 129 1.59 5.37 -16.72
N ASP A 130 0.54 4.56 -16.76
CA ASP A 130 -0.61 4.56 -15.85
C ASP A 130 -0.39 3.73 -14.57
N TRP A 131 0.78 3.10 -14.42
CA TRP A 131 1.08 2.25 -13.27
C TRP A 131 1.38 3.03 -12.00
N LEU A 132 0.80 2.55 -10.91
CA LEU A 132 1.24 2.89 -9.56
C LEU A 132 2.36 1.95 -9.14
N VAL A 133 3.52 2.51 -8.85
CA VAL A 133 4.68 1.77 -8.34
C VAL A 133 4.89 2.12 -6.87
N THR A 134 4.68 1.15 -5.99
CA THR A 134 4.93 1.32 -4.56
C THR A 134 6.16 0.51 -4.12
N ALA A 135 6.81 0.91 -3.03
CA ALA A 135 7.95 0.17 -2.47
C ALA A 135 7.78 -0.03 -0.96
N ALA A 136 8.27 -1.17 -0.45
CA ALA A 136 8.40 -1.39 0.99
C ALA A 136 9.63 -0.64 1.53
N ALA A 137 9.52 -0.09 2.75
CA ALA A 137 10.62 0.59 3.42
C ALA A 137 10.54 0.35 4.94
N HIS A 138 11.67 -0.06 5.56
CA HIS A 138 11.77 -0.26 7.00
C HIS A 138 12.71 0.78 7.66
N SER A 139 13.25 1.71 6.86
CA SER A 139 14.17 2.74 7.33
C SER A 139 14.11 3.98 6.44
N HIS A 140 14.65 5.10 6.92
CA HIS A 140 14.80 6.32 6.11
C HIS A 140 15.66 6.08 4.86
N SER A 141 16.75 5.31 4.99
CA SER A 141 17.59 4.97 3.84
C SER A 141 16.85 4.13 2.80
N ALA A 142 15.92 3.27 3.21
CA ALA A 142 15.05 2.53 2.29
C ALA A 142 14.11 3.45 1.51
N ILE A 143 13.56 4.49 2.15
CA ILE A 143 12.75 5.52 1.46
C ILE A 143 13.58 6.23 0.38
N VAL A 144 14.82 6.62 0.71
CA VAL A 144 15.73 7.26 -0.25
C VAL A 144 16.02 6.33 -1.44
N ARG A 145 16.26 5.04 -1.18
CA ARG A 145 16.45 4.05 -2.26
C ARG A 145 15.21 3.90 -3.13
N ALA A 146 14.02 3.85 -2.52
CA ALA A 146 12.76 3.79 -3.26
C ALA A 146 12.56 5.01 -4.18
N HIS A 147 12.94 6.21 -3.72
CA HIS A 147 12.93 7.41 -4.55
C HIS A 147 13.88 7.29 -5.76
N ARG A 148 15.10 6.78 -5.54
CA ARG A 148 16.09 6.57 -6.61
C ARG A 148 15.62 5.59 -7.69
N VAL A 149 14.86 4.57 -7.31
CA VAL A 149 14.27 3.65 -8.29
C VAL A 149 12.96 4.18 -8.88
N SER A 150 12.57 5.41 -8.59
CA SER A 150 11.37 6.09 -9.13
C SER A 150 10.07 5.38 -8.72
N ALA A 151 9.96 4.89 -7.49
CA ALA A 151 8.69 4.55 -6.90
C ALA A 151 7.80 5.80 -6.77
N ASP A 152 6.49 5.60 -6.84
CA ASP A 152 5.51 6.69 -6.70
C ASP A 152 5.10 6.90 -5.23
N ALA A 153 5.25 5.87 -4.39
CA ALA A 153 4.98 5.93 -2.96
C ALA A 153 5.71 4.82 -2.20
N VAL A 154 5.82 4.96 -0.90
CA VAL A 154 6.42 3.94 0.00
C VAL A 154 5.45 3.50 1.10
N LEU A 155 5.53 2.21 1.46
CA LEU A 155 4.86 1.63 2.61
C LEU A 155 5.91 1.45 3.71
N VAL A 156 5.79 2.22 4.78
CA VAL A 156 6.74 2.19 5.92
C VAL A 156 6.20 1.29 7.02
N SER A 157 7.01 0.31 7.43
CA SER A 157 6.62 -0.69 8.45
C SER A 157 7.80 -1.17 9.31
N PRO A 158 7.52 -1.75 10.51
CA PRO A 158 6.24 -1.72 11.20
C PRO A 158 6.03 -0.43 11.99
N VAL A 159 4.88 0.25 11.82
CA VAL A 159 4.60 1.48 12.60
C VAL A 159 4.19 1.14 14.03
N PHE A 160 3.35 0.11 14.21
CA PHE A 160 2.93 -0.42 15.51
C PHE A 160 3.35 -1.88 15.65
N PRO A 161 3.32 -2.45 16.88
CA PRO A 161 3.58 -3.88 17.07
C PRO A 161 2.71 -4.73 16.17
N THR A 162 3.27 -5.77 15.56
CA THR A 162 2.57 -6.63 14.61
C THR A 162 3.12 -8.05 14.63
N ILE A 163 2.23 -9.03 14.48
CA ILE A 163 2.58 -10.45 14.41
C ILE A 163 3.49 -10.75 13.20
N SER A 164 3.32 -10.02 12.09
CA SER A 164 4.10 -10.22 10.86
C SER A 164 5.60 -9.97 11.01
N HIS A 165 5.99 -9.19 11.98
CA HIS A 165 7.37 -8.79 12.28
C HIS A 165 7.54 -8.67 13.79
N SER A 166 7.27 -9.76 14.51
CA SER A 166 7.28 -9.80 15.97
C SER A 166 8.65 -9.44 16.56
N GLU A 167 9.73 -9.71 15.84
CA GLU A 167 11.09 -9.41 16.27
C GLU A 167 11.54 -7.98 15.96
N ALA A 168 10.83 -7.27 15.07
CA ALA A 168 11.18 -5.90 14.70
C ALA A 168 10.54 -4.90 15.67
N ALA A 169 11.35 -4.08 16.30
CA ALA A 169 10.85 -2.98 17.13
C ALA A 169 10.00 -2.02 16.28
N PRO A 170 8.78 -1.67 16.74
CA PRO A 170 7.93 -0.74 15.99
C PRO A 170 8.55 0.65 15.94
N ILE A 171 8.38 1.33 14.82
CA ILE A 171 8.90 2.68 14.58
C ILE A 171 8.24 3.70 15.53
N GLY A 172 6.95 3.51 15.80
CA GLY A 172 6.13 4.41 16.60
C GLY A 172 5.68 5.68 15.85
N PRO A 173 4.57 6.30 16.27
CA PRO A 173 3.96 7.41 15.55
C PRO A 173 4.87 8.63 15.38
N LEU A 174 5.69 8.97 16.38
CA LEU A 174 6.54 10.17 16.34
C LEU A 174 7.68 10.04 15.32
N ARG A 175 8.39 8.89 15.33
CA ARG A 175 9.44 8.60 14.34
C ARG A 175 8.85 8.46 12.95
N PHE A 176 7.70 7.80 12.84
CA PHE A 176 6.98 7.68 11.57
C PHE A 176 6.63 9.07 11.00
N ALA A 177 6.10 9.99 11.81
CA ALA A 177 5.81 11.36 11.40
C ALA A 177 7.09 12.12 10.94
N ALA A 178 8.21 11.90 11.62
CA ALA A 178 9.49 12.47 11.19
C ALA A 178 9.94 11.89 9.81
N MET A 179 9.76 10.59 9.59
CA MET A 179 10.04 9.96 8.29
C MET A 179 9.14 10.50 7.18
N CYS A 180 7.84 10.71 7.45
CA CYS A 180 6.93 11.34 6.48
C CYS A 180 7.37 12.74 6.09
N ARG A 181 7.77 13.58 7.07
CA ARG A 181 8.23 14.95 6.79
C ARG A 181 9.52 15.01 6.00
N ALA A 182 10.44 14.07 6.24
CA ALA A 182 11.73 13.98 5.55
C ALA A 182 11.65 13.27 4.19
N SER A 183 10.53 12.63 3.88
CA SER A 183 10.36 11.87 2.64
C SER A 183 10.07 12.77 1.44
N HIS A 184 10.73 12.48 0.32
CA HIS A 184 10.39 13.01 -1.00
C HIS A 184 9.27 12.21 -1.70
N LEU A 185 8.83 11.10 -1.11
CA LEU A 185 7.75 10.26 -1.62
C LEU A 185 6.55 10.30 -0.68
N PRO A 186 5.33 10.15 -1.19
CA PRO A 186 4.15 9.85 -0.41
C PRO A 186 4.37 8.59 0.45
N VAL A 187 4.02 8.67 1.74
CA VAL A 187 4.26 7.59 2.72
C VAL A 187 2.94 7.01 3.22
N TYR A 188 2.84 5.69 3.19
CA TYR A 188 1.78 4.92 3.82
C TYR A 188 2.27 4.30 5.12
N ALA A 189 1.42 4.29 6.13
CA ALA A 189 1.67 3.57 7.37
C ALA A 189 1.27 2.11 7.23
N LEU A 190 2.18 1.18 7.52
CA LEU A 190 1.95 -0.26 7.49
C LEU A 190 2.46 -0.91 8.79
N GLY A 191 1.87 -2.06 9.15
CA GLY A 191 2.25 -2.88 10.31
C GLY A 191 1.57 -2.44 11.60
N GLY A 192 0.71 -3.33 12.12
CA GLY A 192 -0.05 -3.12 13.35
C GLY A 192 -1.07 -1.99 13.29
N VAL A 193 -1.37 -1.46 12.11
CA VAL A 193 -2.37 -0.39 11.95
C VAL A 193 -3.77 -1.00 12.01
N THR A 194 -4.51 -0.64 13.05
CA THR A 194 -5.95 -0.93 13.20
C THR A 194 -6.76 0.37 13.09
N PRO A 195 -8.09 0.33 12.92
CA PRO A 195 -8.92 1.52 12.91
C PRO A 195 -8.69 2.42 14.14
N GLU A 196 -8.52 1.83 15.34
CA GLU A 196 -8.29 2.54 16.59
C GLU A 196 -6.91 3.19 16.62
N LEU A 197 -5.88 2.51 16.13
CA LEU A 197 -4.52 3.03 16.11
C LEU A 197 -4.29 4.04 14.97
N ALA A 198 -5.08 3.96 13.89
CA ALA A 198 -4.97 4.89 12.77
C ALA A 198 -5.21 6.34 13.17
N PHE A 199 -6.04 6.60 14.21
CA PHE A 199 -6.25 7.96 14.73
C PHE A 199 -4.96 8.59 15.26
N ARG A 200 -4.01 7.79 15.76
CA ARG A 200 -2.72 8.27 16.26
C ARG A 200 -1.79 8.76 15.16
N LEU A 201 -2.15 8.49 13.89
CA LEU A 201 -1.38 8.90 12.71
C LEU A 201 -1.93 10.16 12.04
N ILE A 202 -3.02 10.73 12.57
CA ILE A 202 -3.57 11.99 12.07
C ILE A 202 -2.52 13.10 12.27
N GLY A 203 -2.23 13.85 11.21
CA GLY A 203 -1.21 14.90 11.23
C GLY A 203 0.23 14.38 11.07
N SER A 204 0.45 13.07 10.94
CA SER A 204 1.80 12.49 10.74
C SER A 204 2.42 12.86 9.40
N GLY A 205 1.61 13.22 8.40
CA GLY A 205 2.05 13.39 7.02
C GLY A 205 1.86 12.16 6.14
N ALA A 206 1.29 11.06 6.67
CA ALA A 206 0.93 9.90 5.88
C ALA A 206 -0.18 10.23 4.87
N VAL A 207 -0.08 9.71 3.64
CA VAL A 207 -1.11 9.87 2.60
C VAL A 207 -2.22 8.82 2.72
N GLY A 208 -2.00 7.76 3.47
CA GLY A 208 -2.94 6.68 3.70
C GLY A 208 -2.37 5.61 4.61
N ILE A 209 -3.14 4.54 4.75
CA ILE A 209 -2.79 3.39 5.58
C ILE A 209 -2.76 2.10 4.74
N ALA A 210 -1.95 1.15 5.17
CA ALA A 210 -1.88 -0.18 4.58
C ALA A 210 -1.97 -1.25 5.66
N GLY A 211 -2.55 -2.41 5.33
CA GLY A 211 -2.65 -3.53 6.25
C GLY A 211 -2.99 -4.84 5.57
N ILE A 212 -2.89 -5.95 6.34
CA ILE A 212 -3.24 -7.29 5.88
C ILE A 212 -4.61 -7.69 6.42
N SER A 213 -4.86 -7.40 7.69
CA SER A 213 -6.10 -7.70 8.41
C SER A 213 -6.58 -6.46 9.18
N GLY A 214 -7.83 -6.45 9.64
CA GLY A 214 -8.38 -5.35 10.45
C GLY A 214 -9.10 -4.24 9.66
N PHE A 215 -9.18 -4.36 8.33
CA PHE A 215 -9.92 -3.42 7.48
C PHE A 215 -11.12 -4.06 6.77
N TYR A 216 -11.29 -5.37 6.95
CA TYR A 216 -12.39 -6.18 6.43
C TYR A 216 -12.74 -7.23 7.48
N SER A 217 -13.95 -7.26 7.91
CA SER A 217 -14.55 -8.28 8.78
C SER A 217 -16.06 -8.26 8.59
#